data_dfc9b07c63e4a6b1285483a30dc80fb5
#
_entry.id   dfc9b07c63e4a6b1285483a30dc80fb5
#
_cell.length_a   1.000
_cell.length_b   1.000
_cell.length_c   1.000
_cell.angle_alpha   90.00
_cell.angle_beta   90.00
_cell.angle_gamma   90.00
#
_symmetry.space_group_name_H-M   'P 1'
#
loop_
_entity.id
_entity.type
_entity.pdbx_description
1 polymer ?
#
loop_
_entity_poly.entity_id
_entity_poly.type
_entity_poly.pdbx_seq_one_letter_code
_entity_poly.pdbx_strand_id
1 'polypeptide(L)'
;MDAKTPHLTEDEIKDAFISVCNQLIADRSEILDDLKAAQSMLSGTAELEKEQRRLAEQMNVDDEAVQQVISENAHVAQDQEAYRVRYEALVSRFEETGERYDAVTEEIRIRGIRRREFGRFIAEVEKLPKAVTDFDEALWGALVDHVTVHAKDNIVFMLNSGMEIKA
;
A
#
# COMPACT_ATOMS: atom_id res chain seq x y z
N MET A 1 -14.57 3.23 -36.41
CA MET A 1 -14.72 4.49 -35.69
C MET A 1 -13.35 4.88 -35.15
N ASP A 2 -12.71 5.85 -35.79
CA ASP A 2 -11.43 6.37 -35.32
C ASP A 2 -11.65 7.10 -34.00
N ALA A 3 -11.18 6.52 -32.91
CA ALA A 3 -11.07 7.21 -31.65
C ALA A 3 -10.02 8.32 -31.84
N LYS A 4 -10.46 9.53 -32.12
CA LYS A 4 -9.56 10.68 -32.10
C LYS A 4 -9.04 10.86 -30.69
N THR A 5 -7.78 10.52 -30.48
CA THR A 5 -7.06 10.87 -29.26
C THR A 5 -7.20 12.39 -29.06
N PRO A 6 -7.74 12.88 -27.94
CA PRO A 6 -7.86 14.31 -27.72
C PRO A 6 -6.45 14.92 -27.69
N HIS A 7 -6.21 15.90 -28.55
CA HIS A 7 -4.98 16.67 -28.54
C HIS A 7 -5.11 17.82 -27.55
N LEU A 8 -4.33 17.76 -26.46
CA LEU A 8 -4.11 18.87 -25.54
C LEU A 8 -2.73 19.46 -25.76
N THR A 9 -2.64 20.76 -25.68
CA THR A 9 -1.35 21.44 -25.62
C THR A 9 -0.77 21.33 -24.19
N GLU A 10 0.54 21.52 -24.08
CA GLU A 10 1.21 21.58 -22.78
C GLU A 10 0.62 22.68 -21.89
N ASP A 11 0.31 23.83 -22.47
CA ASP A 11 -0.30 24.96 -21.74
C ASP A 11 -1.70 24.62 -21.21
N GLU A 12 -2.54 23.94 -22.00
CA GLU A 12 -3.85 23.47 -21.55
C GLU A 12 -3.74 22.51 -20.34
N ILE A 13 -2.73 21.66 -20.31
CA ILE A 13 -2.48 20.75 -19.17
C ILE A 13 -1.97 21.54 -17.94
N LYS A 14 -1.09 22.52 -18.14
CA LYS A 14 -0.60 23.40 -17.07
C LYS A 14 -1.73 24.23 -16.45
N ASP A 15 -2.60 24.80 -17.28
CA ASP A 15 -3.77 25.56 -16.81
C ASP A 15 -4.74 24.65 -16.02
N ALA A 16 -4.97 23.43 -16.50
CA ALA A 16 -5.76 22.43 -15.79
C ALA A 16 -5.16 22.08 -14.41
N PHE A 17 -3.83 21.93 -14.33
CA PHE A 17 -3.13 21.71 -13.07
C PHE A 17 -3.29 22.88 -12.09
N ILE A 18 -3.16 24.12 -12.57
CA ILE A 18 -3.38 25.31 -11.74
C ILE A 18 -4.81 25.32 -11.18
N SER A 19 -5.79 24.95 -12.00
CA SER A 19 -7.19 24.80 -11.56
C SER A 19 -7.33 23.75 -10.46
N VAL A 20 -6.70 22.59 -10.60
CA VAL A 20 -6.68 21.53 -9.58
C VAL A 20 -6.05 22.01 -8.27
N CYS A 21 -4.91 22.71 -8.34
CA CYS A 21 -4.28 23.28 -7.16
C CYS A 21 -5.23 24.26 -6.42
N ASN A 22 -5.94 25.08 -7.16
CA ASN A 22 -6.88 26.04 -6.56
C ASN A 22 -8.13 25.36 -5.99
N GLN A 23 -8.58 24.24 -6.56
CA GLN A 23 -9.63 23.39 -5.94
C GLN A 23 -9.12 22.79 -4.62
N LEU A 24 -7.89 22.24 -4.58
CA LEU A 24 -7.28 21.74 -3.34
C LEU A 24 -7.18 22.83 -2.28
N ILE A 25 -6.87 24.07 -2.67
CA ILE A 25 -6.79 25.21 -1.77
C ILE A 25 -8.17 25.60 -1.22
N ALA A 26 -9.20 25.60 -2.07
CA ALA A 26 -10.55 25.94 -1.68
C ALA A 26 -11.11 24.97 -0.65
N ASP A 27 -10.90 23.66 -0.86
CA ASP A 27 -11.43 22.59 -0.01
C ASP A 27 -10.38 22.06 0.99
N ARG A 28 -9.29 22.80 1.21
CA ARG A 28 -8.11 22.37 1.97
C ARG A 28 -8.44 21.76 3.32
N SER A 29 -9.33 22.37 4.10
CA SER A 29 -9.65 21.91 5.46
C SER A 29 -10.29 20.54 5.44
N GLU A 30 -11.29 20.35 4.59
CA GLU A 30 -12.01 19.07 4.43
C GLU A 30 -11.07 17.97 3.92
N ILE A 31 -10.29 18.28 2.89
CA ILE A 31 -9.31 17.35 2.32
C ILE A 31 -8.28 16.91 3.36
N LEU A 32 -7.75 17.85 4.16
CA LEU A 32 -6.79 17.51 5.22
C LEU A 32 -7.39 16.65 6.31
N ASP A 33 -8.64 16.91 6.70
CA ASP A 33 -9.34 16.11 7.70
C ASP A 33 -9.55 14.68 7.20
N ASP A 34 -9.99 14.50 5.95
CA ASP A 34 -10.17 13.19 5.32
C ASP A 34 -8.85 12.43 5.16
N LEU A 35 -7.79 13.10 4.72
CA LEU A 35 -6.45 12.50 4.58
C LEU A 35 -5.86 12.08 5.92
N LYS A 36 -6.02 12.90 6.98
CA LYS A 36 -5.56 12.57 8.33
C LYS A 36 -6.34 11.41 8.92
N ALA A 37 -7.65 11.34 8.67
CA ALA A 37 -8.48 10.20 9.06
C ALA A 37 -8.03 8.91 8.35
N ALA A 38 -7.81 8.94 7.03
CA ALA A 38 -7.30 7.81 6.26
C ALA A 38 -5.90 7.37 6.73
N GLN A 39 -5.00 8.31 6.99
CA GLN A 39 -3.66 8.02 7.54
C GLN A 39 -3.75 7.35 8.91
N SER A 40 -4.65 7.80 9.78
CA SER A 40 -4.88 7.21 11.11
C SER A 40 -5.35 5.75 11.01
N MET A 41 -6.22 5.43 10.06
CA MET A 41 -6.67 4.05 9.83
C MET A 41 -5.52 3.12 9.41
N LEU A 42 -4.52 3.62 8.68
CA LEU A 42 -3.32 2.87 8.29
C LEU A 42 -2.30 2.70 9.44
N SER A 43 -2.44 3.46 10.52
CA SER A 43 -1.55 3.39 11.70
C SER A 43 -1.88 2.23 12.62
N GLY A 44 -3.06 1.62 12.50
CA GLY A 44 -3.53 0.50 13.32
C GLY A 44 -2.84 -0.83 12.96
N THR A 45 -1.52 -0.95 13.14
CA THR A 45 -0.75 -2.18 12.86
C THR A 45 -0.57 -3.10 14.08
N ALA A 46 -0.97 -2.67 15.26
CA ALA A 46 -0.72 -3.39 16.52
C ALA A 46 -1.26 -4.83 16.53
N GLU A 47 -2.46 -5.06 16.00
CA GLU A 47 -3.03 -6.42 15.91
C GLU A 47 -2.29 -7.27 14.87
N LEU A 48 -1.87 -6.68 13.75
CA LEU A 48 -1.05 -7.37 12.75
C LEU A 48 0.33 -7.74 13.31
N GLU A 49 0.97 -6.85 14.05
CA GLU A 49 2.25 -7.09 14.71
C GLU A 49 2.14 -8.17 15.80
N LYS A 50 1.02 -8.21 16.52
CA LYS A 50 0.71 -9.28 17.47
C LYS A 50 0.53 -10.63 16.77
N GLU A 51 -0.23 -10.64 15.67
CA GLU A 51 -0.42 -11.86 14.86
C GLU A 51 0.91 -12.32 14.25
N GLN A 52 1.73 -11.41 13.75
CA GLN A 52 3.07 -11.72 13.22
C GLN A 52 3.94 -12.41 14.27
N ARG A 53 3.98 -11.88 15.51
CA ARG A 53 4.71 -12.52 16.61
C ARG A 53 4.17 -13.91 16.94
N ARG A 54 2.84 -14.06 17.00
CA ARG A 54 2.20 -15.35 17.24
C ARG A 54 2.55 -16.38 16.16
N LEU A 55 2.56 -15.98 14.89
CA LEU A 55 2.93 -16.85 13.78
C LEU A 55 4.41 -17.23 13.83
N ALA A 56 5.31 -16.30 14.18
CA ALA A 56 6.72 -16.59 14.37
C ALA A 56 6.97 -17.62 15.49
N GLU A 57 6.27 -17.48 16.62
CA GLU A 57 6.32 -18.45 17.72
C GLU A 57 5.80 -19.81 17.27
N GLN A 58 4.70 -19.86 16.49
CA GLN A 58 4.15 -21.11 15.97
C GLN A 58 5.12 -21.79 15.01
N MET A 59 5.80 -21.04 14.13
CA MET A 59 6.81 -21.59 13.23
C MET A 59 7.97 -22.23 14.01
N ASN A 60 8.42 -21.63 15.10
CA ASN A 60 9.45 -22.23 15.95
C ASN A 60 8.98 -23.56 16.56
N VAL A 61 7.74 -23.61 17.07
CA VAL A 61 7.15 -24.85 17.61
C VAL A 61 7.03 -25.93 16.53
N ASP A 62 6.61 -25.55 15.34
CA ASP A 62 6.45 -26.49 14.22
C ASP A 62 7.82 -27.01 13.73
N ASP A 63 8.85 -26.14 13.67
CA ASP A 63 10.22 -26.58 13.36
C ASP A 63 10.78 -27.55 14.40
N GLU A 64 10.62 -27.26 15.69
CA GLU A 64 11.02 -28.17 16.77
C GLU A 64 10.31 -29.52 16.64
N ALA A 65 9.03 -29.55 16.31
CA ALA A 65 8.27 -30.78 16.11
C ALA A 65 8.78 -31.59 14.89
N VAL A 66 9.15 -30.92 13.80
CA VAL A 66 9.77 -31.56 12.62
C VAL A 66 11.12 -32.17 13.01
N GLN A 67 11.99 -31.44 13.72
CA GLN A 67 13.29 -31.91 14.15
C GLN A 67 13.17 -33.11 15.11
N GLN A 68 12.18 -33.08 16.00
CA GLN A 68 11.91 -34.22 16.90
C GLN A 68 11.54 -35.48 16.13
N VAL A 69 10.63 -35.37 15.14
CA VAL A 69 10.21 -36.53 14.32
C VAL A 69 11.37 -37.11 13.53
N ILE A 70 12.24 -36.26 12.97
CA ILE A 70 13.47 -36.66 12.30
C ILE A 70 14.40 -37.42 13.26
N SER A 71 14.62 -36.88 14.44
CA SER A 71 15.47 -37.50 15.45
C SER A 71 14.95 -38.84 15.94
N GLU A 72 13.65 -38.95 16.20
CA GLU A 72 12.99 -40.20 16.59
C GLU A 72 13.19 -41.28 15.52
N ASN A 73 13.01 -40.94 14.22
CA ASN A 73 13.19 -41.89 13.13
C ASN A 73 14.64 -42.35 12.97
N ALA A 74 15.62 -41.54 13.34
CA ALA A 74 17.03 -41.88 13.29
C ALA A 74 17.45 -42.86 14.39
N HIS A 75 16.74 -42.89 15.53
CA HIS A 75 17.16 -43.65 16.72
C HIS A 75 16.26 -44.84 17.08
N VAL A 76 15.05 -44.86 16.57
CA VAL A 76 14.05 -45.89 16.89
C VAL A 76 13.50 -46.51 15.59
N ALA A 77 13.44 -47.85 15.52
CA ALA A 77 12.79 -48.51 14.39
C ALA A 77 11.30 -48.18 14.37
N GLN A 78 10.83 -47.55 13.31
CA GLN A 78 9.46 -47.13 13.12
C GLN A 78 8.86 -47.66 11.82
N ASP A 79 7.51 -47.68 11.76
CA ASP A 79 6.79 -47.82 10.49
C ASP A 79 7.08 -46.59 9.62
N GLN A 80 7.75 -46.80 8.51
CA GLN A 80 8.18 -45.73 7.63
C GLN A 80 7.01 -45.01 6.96
N GLU A 81 5.89 -45.64 6.75
CA GLU A 81 4.68 -44.99 6.21
C GLU A 81 4.06 -44.06 7.26
N ALA A 82 3.93 -44.51 8.51
CA ALA A 82 3.45 -43.69 9.60
C ALA A 82 4.38 -42.48 9.87
N TYR A 83 5.70 -42.70 9.77
CA TYR A 83 6.68 -41.62 9.86
C TYR A 83 6.48 -40.60 8.75
N ARG A 84 6.37 -41.03 7.50
CA ARG A 84 6.21 -40.16 6.34
C ARG A 84 4.95 -39.29 6.46
N VAL A 85 3.81 -39.89 6.79
CA VAL A 85 2.56 -39.15 7.00
C VAL A 85 2.67 -38.10 8.08
N ARG A 86 3.31 -38.44 9.23
CA ARG A 86 3.51 -37.48 10.33
C ARG A 86 4.45 -36.36 9.96
N TYR A 87 5.54 -36.67 9.28
CA TYR A 87 6.53 -35.69 8.81
C TYR A 87 5.91 -34.72 7.80
N GLU A 88 5.25 -35.23 6.77
CA GLU A 88 4.60 -34.40 5.74
C GLU A 88 3.54 -33.48 6.35
N ALA A 89 2.74 -33.95 7.31
CA ALA A 89 1.74 -33.14 7.98
C ALA A 89 2.37 -31.97 8.79
N LEU A 90 3.50 -32.22 9.46
CA LEU A 90 4.23 -31.18 10.20
C LEU A 90 4.88 -30.16 9.28
N VAL A 91 5.49 -30.61 8.19
CA VAL A 91 6.10 -29.72 7.19
C VAL A 91 5.01 -28.86 6.53
N SER A 92 3.88 -29.44 6.12
CA SER A 92 2.76 -28.69 5.54
C SER A 92 2.26 -27.60 6.51
N ARG A 93 2.13 -27.92 7.79
CA ARG A 93 1.72 -26.95 8.81
C ARG A 93 2.74 -25.81 8.96
N PHE A 94 4.02 -26.13 8.96
CA PHE A 94 5.10 -25.13 9.00
C PHE A 94 5.04 -24.19 7.79
N GLU A 95 4.89 -24.76 6.58
CA GLU A 95 4.79 -24.00 5.33
C GLU A 95 3.55 -23.09 5.32
N GLU A 96 2.37 -23.59 5.69
CA GLU A 96 1.13 -22.82 5.80
C GLU A 96 1.25 -21.65 6.80
N THR A 97 1.92 -21.90 7.93
CA THR A 97 2.18 -20.85 8.94
C THR A 97 3.15 -19.81 8.39
N GLY A 98 4.17 -20.24 7.65
CA GLY A 98 5.13 -19.36 6.97
C GLY A 98 4.47 -18.44 5.93
N GLU A 99 3.60 -19.00 5.08
CA GLU A 99 2.83 -18.21 4.11
C GLU A 99 1.97 -17.12 4.78
N ARG A 100 1.33 -17.47 5.90
CA ARG A 100 0.55 -16.50 6.68
C ARG A 100 1.42 -15.44 7.33
N TYR A 101 2.58 -15.82 7.86
CA TYR A 101 3.56 -14.88 8.40
C TYR A 101 4.02 -13.88 7.35
N ASP A 102 4.35 -14.35 6.16
CA ASP A 102 4.79 -13.52 5.05
C ASP A 102 3.68 -12.55 4.60
N ALA A 103 2.43 -13.03 4.51
CA ALA A 103 1.28 -12.20 4.16
C ALA A 103 1.04 -11.08 5.18
N VAL A 104 1.10 -11.38 6.48
CA VAL A 104 0.96 -10.38 7.56
C VAL A 104 2.11 -9.38 7.54
N THR A 105 3.34 -9.86 7.32
CA THR A 105 4.54 -9.02 7.21
C THR A 105 4.42 -8.03 6.05
N GLU A 106 3.96 -8.50 4.90
CA GLU A 106 3.75 -7.67 3.72
C GLU A 106 2.64 -6.63 3.94
N GLU A 107 1.54 -7.01 4.61
CA GLU A 107 0.47 -6.08 4.94
C GLU A 107 0.96 -4.94 5.87
N ILE A 108 1.76 -5.27 6.90
CA ILE A 108 2.39 -4.28 7.78
C ILE A 108 3.27 -3.34 6.96
N ARG A 109 4.08 -3.88 6.04
CA ARG A 109 4.97 -3.11 5.17
C ARG A 109 4.19 -2.15 4.26
N ILE A 110 3.14 -2.63 3.61
CA ILE A 110 2.28 -1.83 2.71
C ILE A 110 1.62 -0.69 3.47
N ARG A 111 1.04 -0.97 4.65
CA ARG A 111 0.43 0.07 5.50
C ARG A 111 1.43 1.14 5.91
N GLY A 112 2.65 0.74 6.26
CA GLY A 112 3.73 1.66 6.59
C GLY A 112 4.12 2.58 5.43
N ILE A 113 4.19 2.05 4.21
CA ILE A 113 4.47 2.83 2.99
C ILE A 113 3.34 3.83 2.74
N ARG A 114 2.09 3.36 2.68
CA ARG A 114 0.92 4.22 2.44
C ARG A 114 0.81 5.33 3.48
N ARG A 115 1.02 5.02 4.75
CA ARG A 115 1.01 6.03 5.81
C ARG A 115 2.03 7.14 5.57
N ARG A 116 3.25 6.80 5.11
CA ARG A 116 4.28 7.79 4.77
C ARG A 116 3.90 8.61 3.54
N GLU A 117 3.33 7.99 2.53
CA GLU A 117 2.84 8.67 1.32
C GLU A 117 1.74 9.67 1.65
N PHE A 118 0.74 9.29 2.46
CA PHE A 118 -0.26 10.21 2.96
C PHE A 118 0.36 11.37 3.75
N GLY A 119 1.33 11.08 4.63
CA GLY A 119 2.01 12.10 5.40
C GLY A 119 2.76 13.11 4.55
N ARG A 120 3.41 12.67 3.48
CA ARG A 120 4.08 13.56 2.51
C ARG A 120 3.07 14.42 1.78
N PHE A 121 1.99 13.82 1.28
CA PHE A 121 0.94 14.53 0.55
C PHE A 121 0.23 15.56 1.43
N ILE A 122 -0.12 15.21 2.67
CA ILE A 122 -0.68 16.12 3.68
C ILE A 122 0.25 17.33 3.86
N ALA A 123 1.56 17.11 4.04
CA ALA A 123 2.53 18.18 4.21
C ALA A 123 2.59 19.12 2.98
N GLU A 124 2.46 18.60 1.77
CA GLU A 124 2.43 19.41 0.55
C GLU A 124 1.13 20.23 0.45
N VAL A 125 -0.02 19.63 0.76
CA VAL A 125 -1.30 20.35 0.79
C VAL A 125 -1.32 21.45 1.87
N GLU A 126 -0.73 21.19 3.05
CA GLU A 126 -0.60 22.20 4.12
C GLU A 126 0.27 23.40 3.70
N LYS A 127 1.29 23.17 2.88
CA LYS A 127 2.20 24.23 2.39
C LYS A 127 1.66 25.05 1.22
N LEU A 128 0.57 24.60 0.56
CA LEU A 128 0.00 25.32 -0.57
C LEU A 128 -0.28 26.79 -0.21
N PRO A 129 0.06 27.76 -1.10
CA PRO A 129 -0.22 29.16 -0.89
C PRO A 129 -1.73 29.42 -0.85
N LYS A 130 -2.12 30.69 -0.76
CA LYS A 130 -3.55 31.08 -0.82
C LYS A 130 -4.16 30.93 -2.21
N ALA A 131 -3.32 30.97 -3.26
CA ALA A 131 -3.69 30.74 -4.65
C ALA A 131 -2.45 30.36 -5.44
N VAL A 132 -2.62 29.55 -6.48
CA VAL A 132 -1.59 29.20 -7.48
C VAL A 132 -1.96 29.92 -8.80
N THR A 133 -1.06 30.73 -9.31
CA THR A 133 -1.24 31.51 -10.54
C THR A 133 -0.39 31.02 -11.69
N ASP A 134 0.73 30.37 -11.39
CA ASP A 134 1.72 29.91 -12.36
C ASP A 134 2.00 28.43 -12.18
N PHE A 135 2.39 27.76 -13.27
CA PHE A 135 2.82 26.38 -13.21
C PHE A 135 4.14 26.24 -12.46
N ASP A 136 4.18 25.30 -11.53
CA ASP A 136 5.37 24.92 -10.76
C ASP A 136 5.63 23.42 -10.94
N GLU A 137 6.77 23.07 -11.55
CA GLU A 137 7.16 21.69 -11.83
C GLU A 137 7.41 20.90 -10.52
N ALA A 138 7.97 21.54 -9.49
CA ALA A 138 8.20 20.88 -8.20
C ALA A 138 6.87 20.55 -7.51
N LEU A 139 5.91 21.48 -7.58
CA LEU A 139 4.57 21.26 -7.05
C LEU A 139 3.81 20.18 -7.83
N TRP A 140 3.98 20.14 -9.16
CA TRP A 140 3.45 19.05 -9.98
C TRP A 140 3.97 17.69 -9.52
N GLY A 141 5.29 17.55 -9.39
CA GLY A 141 5.92 16.29 -8.94
C GLY A 141 5.52 15.89 -7.52
N ALA A 142 5.25 16.84 -6.64
CA ALA A 142 4.82 16.59 -5.27
C ALA A 142 3.37 16.13 -5.15
N LEU A 143 2.48 16.60 -6.03
CA LEU A 143 1.03 16.37 -5.93
C LEU A 143 0.49 15.33 -6.90
N VAL A 144 1.02 15.23 -8.12
CA VAL A 144 0.44 14.45 -9.23
C VAL A 144 1.18 13.13 -9.44
N ASP A 145 0.43 12.04 -9.46
CA ASP A 145 0.92 10.73 -9.89
C ASP A 145 0.83 10.61 -11.42
N HIS A 146 -0.37 10.77 -11.96
CA HIS A 146 -0.58 10.80 -13.40
C HIS A 146 -1.85 11.58 -13.79
N VAL A 147 -1.99 11.85 -15.08
CA VAL A 147 -3.15 12.55 -15.64
C VAL A 147 -3.76 11.69 -16.73
N THR A 148 -5.09 11.56 -16.69
CA THR A 148 -5.86 10.87 -17.73
C THR A 148 -6.69 11.90 -18.50
N VAL A 149 -6.52 11.92 -19.80
CA VAL A 149 -7.26 12.82 -20.70
C VAL A 149 -8.31 12.02 -21.44
N HIS A 150 -9.58 12.23 -21.07
CA HIS A 150 -10.72 11.60 -21.74
C HIS A 150 -11.25 12.48 -22.88
N ALA A 151 -11.25 13.79 -22.69
CA ALA A 151 -11.62 14.82 -23.68
C ALA A 151 -10.95 16.15 -23.30
N LYS A 152 -11.06 17.17 -24.16
CA LYS A 152 -10.49 18.51 -23.87
C LYS A 152 -11.05 19.14 -22.58
N ASP A 153 -12.30 18.85 -22.26
CA ASP A 153 -13.04 19.31 -21.09
C ASP A 153 -13.18 18.25 -20.00
N ASN A 154 -12.44 17.14 -20.14
CA ASN A 154 -12.48 16.03 -19.20
C ASN A 154 -11.07 15.49 -18.93
N ILE A 155 -10.34 16.23 -18.12
CA ILE A 155 -8.98 15.92 -17.66
C ILE A 155 -9.07 15.52 -16.20
N VAL A 156 -8.62 14.31 -15.89
CA VAL A 156 -8.64 13.76 -14.52
C VAL A 156 -7.21 13.64 -14.01
N PHE A 157 -6.93 14.27 -12.89
CA PHE A 157 -5.67 14.19 -12.18
C PHE A 157 -5.77 13.12 -11.09
N MET A 158 -4.92 12.11 -11.17
CA MET A 158 -4.67 11.20 -10.05
C MET A 158 -3.56 11.80 -9.20
N LEU A 159 -3.85 12.07 -7.94
CA LEU A 159 -2.89 12.64 -7.01
C LEU A 159 -2.11 11.54 -6.29
N ASN A 160 -0.95 11.88 -5.73
CA ASN A 160 -0.08 10.96 -4.99
C ASN A 160 -0.74 10.35 -3.74
N SER A 161 -1.84 10.91 -3.27
CA SER A 161 -2.71 10.33 -2.22
C SER A 161 -3.66 9.25 -2.72
N GLY A 162 -3.80 9.09 -4.05
CA GLY A 162 -4.83 8.26 -4.66
C GLY A 162 -6.17 8.98 -4.89
N MET A 163 -6.25 10.27 -4.57
CA MET A 163 -7.43 11.10 -4.83
C MET A 163 -7.48 11.49 -6.30
N GLU A 164 -8.66 11.44 -6.90
CA GLU A 164 -8.92 11.92 -8.25
C GLU A 164 -9.60 13.30 -8.20
N ILE A 165 -9.09 14.23 -9.02
CA ILE A 165 -9.72 15.55 -9.22
C ILE A 165 -9.88 15.79 -10.71
N LYS A 166 -11.08 16.20 -11.11
CA LYS A 166 -11.37 16.66 -12.46
C LYS A 166 -11.08 18.16 -12.56
N ALA A 167 -10.27 18.51 -13.55
CA ALA A 167 -10.02 19.92 -13.91
C ALA A 167 -11.13 20.45 -14.82
#